data_77234cd2e2be6b4fd0234827cd2a8780
#
_entry.id   77234cd2e2be6b4fd0234827cd2a8780
#
_cell.length_a   1.000
_cell.length_b   1.000
_cell.length_c   1.000
_cell.angle_alpha   90.00
_cell.angle_beta   90.00
_cell.angle_gamma   90.00
#
_symmetry.space_group_name_H-M   'P 1'
#
loop_
_entity.id
_entity.type
_entity.pdbx_description
1 polymer ?
#
loop_
_entity_poly.entity_id
_entity_poly.type
_entity_poly.pdbx_seq_one_letter_code
_entity_poly.pdbx_strand_id
1 'polypeptide(L)'
;MDQNVLIRVFDRDLNYLGQIDDYQSLIYRRKWTNYGEFEITLGYRCPLLQANRFILLDEDPERSGCIEYIQYEEEKEKYTVKGFSLLKLLETRITIPPAGKAYQSYKGTPAEIMQQLVQTNAISPTDSRRILPRLVLGGRPPGGGSIVYESRYNILAEDVKSLALSYDLGIEIELNWQEKQLEFTVRQGTDHTAGQSTQPRVVFSDAYDNISGQVYTLDVSSERNIGYIAGRGEGEDRKVVTVDLAGASGFDRKEVFIDARDVEEGDEEEALLRERGTAKLSAMQAADSYDFTVSNGTALQYMRDWNLGDLVTVMSDGMNTMIDQRVLEVEEVYDTSGTEITPTVGQPEKTLQEKLSNSSSGTYVGDSAGGGSEASTYTYTQEMPSDIWMIRHNLGRMPSVSVVDSAGSVVYGNVDYIDSNSVRVTFSGEFSGKAYLN
;
A
#
# COMPACT_ATOMS: atom_id res chain seq x y z
N MET A 1 -35.62 -3.99 -3.63
CA MET A 1 -34.81 -5.17 -3.24
C MET A 1 -33.42 -4.86 -3.74
N ASP A 2 -32.53 -4.47 -2.87
CA ASP A 2 -31.12 -4.34 -3.23
C ASP A 2 -30.64 -5.75 -3.60
N GLN A 3 -30.20 -5.93 -4.83
CA GLN A 3 -29.66 -7.21 -5.26
C GLN A 3 -28.29 -7.38 -4.57
N ASN A 4 -28.12 -8.48 -3.85
CA ASN A 4 -26.81 -8.86 -3.35
C ASN A 4 -25.82 -8.92 -4.53
N VAL A 5 -24.63 -8.40 -4.33
CA VAL A 5 -23.53 -8.50 -5.31
C VAL A 5 -23.23 -9.96 -5.58
N LEU A 6 -23.19 -10.35 -6.84
CA LEU A 6 -22.93 -11.73 -7.25
C LEU A 6 -21.42 -12.00 -7.22
N ILE A 7 -21.00 -12.98 -6.41
CA ILE A 7 -19.59 -13.40 -6.31
C ILE A 7 -19.38 -14.62 -7.23
N ARG A 8 -18.68 -14.45 -8.34
CA ARG A 8 -18.23 -15.55 -9.18
C ARG A 8 -16.89 -16.08 -8.69
N VAL A 9 -16.72 -17.41 -8.76
CA VAL A 9 -15.51 -18.08 -8.27
C VAL A 9 -14.84 -18.81 -9.43
N PHE A 10 -13.53 -18.67 -9.54
CA PHE A 10 -12.69 -19.27 -10.57
C PHE A 10 -11.51 -20.05 -9.96
N ASP A 11 -11.04 -21.06 -10.67
CA ASP A 11 -9.76 -21.71 -10.37
C ASP A 11 -8.57 -20.88 -10.89
N ARG A 12 -7.35 -21.37 -10.67
CA ARG A 12 -6.12 -20.70 -11.13
C ARG A 12 -5.93 -20.66 -12.64
N ASP A 13 -6.66 -21.51 -13.38
CA ASP A 13 -6.69 -21.51 -14.85
C ASP A 13 -7.82 -20.63 -15.41
N LEU A 14 -8.49 -19.87 -14.53
CA LEU A 14 -9.64 -19.01 -14.82
C LEU A 14 -10.83 -19.78 -15.39
N ASN A 15 -11.00 -21.05 -14.97
CA ASN A 15 -12.23 -21.78 -15.25
C ASN A 15 -13.27 -21.40 -14.20
N TYR A 16 -14.47 -21.09 -14.65
CA TYR A 16 -15.61 -20.80 -13.80
C TYR A 16 -16.04 -22.03 -13.00
N LEU A 17 -16.15 -21.90 -11.69
CA LEU A 17 -16.50 -22.97 -10.76
C LEU A 17 -17.94 -22.84 -10.21
N GLY A 18 -18.47 -21.66 -10.15
CA GLY A 18 -19.78 -21.37 -9.61
C GLY A 18 -19.90 -19.94 -9.08
N GLN A 19 -21.01 -19.62 -8.47
CA GLN A 19 -21.31 -18.28 -7.93
C GLN A 19 -21.99 -18.37 -6.58
N ILE A 20 -21.96 -17.28 -5.82
CA ILE A 20 -22.49 -17.11 -4.48
C ILE A 20 -23.17 -15.75 -4.38
N ASP A 21 -24.35 -15.68 -3.80
CA ASP A 21 -25.13 -14.47 -3.52
C ASP A 21 -25.83 -14.49 -2.16
N ASP A 22 -25.65 -15.58 -1.39
CA ASP A 22 -26.31 -15.83 -0.10
C ASP A 22 -25.37 -15.65 1.10
N TYR A 23 -24.39 -14.73 0.99
CA TYR A 23 -23.50 -14.38 2.10
C TYR A 23 -24.21 -13.49 3.15
N GLN A 24 -23.70 -13.52 4.40
CA GLN A 24 -24.17 -12.64 5.48
C GLN A 24 -23.59 -11.23 5.36
N SER A 25 -22.33 -11.13 4.96
CA SER A 25 -21.67 -9.86 4.64
C SER A 25 -20.55 -10.06 3.64
N LEU A 26 -20.35 -9.05 2.80
CA LEU A 26 -19.19 -8.87 1.93
C LEU A 26 -18.64 -7.46 2.18
N ILE A 27 -17.39 -7.37 2.56
CA ILE A 27 -16.63 -6.12 2.61
C ILE A 27 -15.59 -6.19 1.51
N TYR A 28 -15.57 -5.19 0.64
CA TYR A 28 -14.61 -5.10 -0.46
C TYR A 28 -13.98 -3.71 -0.49
N ARG A 29 -12.65 -3.64 -0.34
CA ARG A 29 -11.89 -2.38 -0.37
C ARG A 29 -11.07 -2.31 -1.61
N ARG A 30 -11.18 -1.19 -2.32
CA ARG A 30 -10.35 -0.84 -3.49
C ARG A 30 -9.41 0.29 -3.12
N LYS A 31 -8.19 0.26 -3.65
CA LYS A 31 -7.18 1.30 -3.45
C LYS A 31 -6.58 1.72 -4.79
N TRP A 32 -6.36 3.02 -4.96
CA TRP A 32 -5.86 3.59 -6.21
C TRP A 32 -4.43 3.20 -6.56
N THR A 33 -3.52 3.24 -5.56
CA THR A 33 -2.08 3.03 -5.74
C THR A 33 -1.56 1.75 -5.09
N ASN A 34 -2.45 0.90 -4.56
CA ASN A 34 -2.09 -0.33 -3.85
C ASN A 34 -3.17 -1.40 -4.07
N TYR A 35 -2.90 -2.62 -3.66
CA TYR A 35 -3.93 -3.65 -3.62
C TYR A 35 -4.93 -3.39 -2.49
N GLY A 36 -6.19 -3.68 -2.78
CA GLY A 36 -7.29 -3.72 -1.81
C GLY A 36 -7.43 -5.08 -1.15
N GLU A 37 -8.41 -5.22 -0.27
CA GLU A 37 -8.70 -6.43 0.48
C GLU A 37 -10.20 -6.72 0.48
N PHE A 38 -10.58 -7.98 0.77
CA PHE A 38 -11.98 -8.33 0.94
C PHE A 38 -12.17 -9.33 2.07
N GLU A 39 -13.36 -9.30 2.65
CA GLU A 39 -13.84 -10.27 3.62
C GLU A 39 -15.27 -10.71 3.27
N ILE A 40 -15.50 -12.01 3.20
CA ILE A 40 -16.81 -12.64 2.97
C ILE A 40 -17.16 -13.45 4.21
N THR A 41 -18.33 -13.23 4.78
CA THR A 41 -18.86 -14.03 5.90
C THR A 41 -20.12 -14.79 5.46
N LEU A 42 -20.14 -16.11 5.72
CA LEU A 42 -21.28 -16.98 5.48
C LEU A 42 -21.65 -17.72 6.76
N GLY A 43 -22.91 -18.12 6.88
CA GLY A 43 -23.42 -18.98 7.95
C GLY A 43 -23.18 -20.47 7.74
N TYR A 44 -22.42 -20.85 6.71
CA TYR A 44 -22.13 -22.23 6.37
C TYR A 44 -20.79 -22.38 5.66
N ARG A 45 -20.20 -23.56 5.69
CA ARG A 45 -18.97 -23.85 4.96
C ARG A 45 -19.25 -23.97 3.46
N CYS A 46 -18.70 -23.07 2.66
CA CYS A 46 -18.86 -23.04 1.22
C CYS A 46 -17.69 -23.76 0.51
N PRO A 47 -17.92 -24.88 -0.20
CA PRO A 47 -16.87 -25.60 -0.92
C PRO A 47 -16.29 -24.84 -2.12
N LEU A 48 -16.99 -23.80 -2.63
CA LEU A 48 -16.50 -22.97 -3.70
C LEU A 48 -15.41 -22.01 -3.23
N LEU A 49 -15.44 -21.53 -1.98
CA LEU A 49 -14.46 -20.60 -1.44
C LEU A 49 -13.29 -21.38 -0.82
N GLN A 50 -12.21 -21.51 -1.58
CA GLN A 50 -10.97 -22.18 -1.16
C GLN A 50 -9.78 -21.27 -1.39
N ALA A 51 -8.71 -21.46 -0.60
CA ALA A 51 -7.48 -20.70 -0.77
C ALA A 51 -6.93 -20.81 -2.20
N ASN A 52 -6.38 -19.72 -2.68
CA ASN A 52 -5.84 -19.57 -4.03
C ASN A 52 -6.86 -19.63 -5.19
N ARG A 53 -8.15 -19.55 -4.91
CA ARG A 53 -9.17 -19.30 -5.93
C ARG A 53 -9.36 -17.80 -6.13
N PHE A 54 -9.81 -17.45 -7.34
CA PHE A 54 -10.12 -16.07 -7.67
C PHE A 54 -11.62 -15.82 -7.53
N ILE A 55 -11.95 -14.59 -7.17
CA ILE A 55 -13.32 -14.09 -7.13
C ILE A 55 -13.48 -12.90 -8.08
N LEU A 56 -14.70 -12.69 -8.55
CA LEU A 56 -15.11 -11.57 -9.39
C LEU A 56 -16.51 -11.12 -8.96
N LEU A 57 -16.67 -9.84 -8.69
CA LEU A 57 -17.93 -9.26 -8.24
C LEU A 57 -18.70 -8.68 -9.42
N ASP A 58 -19.98 -9.08 -9.61
CA ASP A 58 -20.90 -8.57 -10.64
C ASP A 58 -20.34 -8.50 -12.07
N GLU A 59 -19.43 -9.41 -12.43
CA GLU A 59 -18.74 -9.41 -13.74
C GLU A 59 -17.83 -8.19 -13.97
N ASP A 60 -17.59 -7.37 -12.97
CA ASP A 60 -16.73 -6.21 -13.08
C ASP A 60 -15.24 -6.61 -12.98
N PRO A 61 -14.45 -6.48 -14.05
CA PRO A 61 -13.05 -6.90 -14.07
C PRO A 61 -12.19 -6.24 -12.99
N GLU A 62 -12.54 -5.01 -12.59
CA GLU A 62 -11.82 -4.24 -11.57
C GLU A 62 -12.12 -4.73 -10.14
N ARG A 63 -13.23 -5.44 -9.94
CA ARG A 63 -13.69 -5.94 -8.64
C ARG A 63 -13.38 -7.42 -8.49
N SER A 64 -12.10 -7.74 -8.51
CA SER A 64 -11.60 -9.11 -8.48
C SER A 64 -10.55 -9.33 -7.40
N GLY A 65 -10.38 -10.58 -6.96
CA GLY A 65 -9.42 -10.87 -5.90
C GLY A 65 -9.01 -12.33 -5.81
N CYS A 66 -8.02 -12.60 -4.98
CA CYS A 66 -7.50 -13.94 -4.65
C CYS A 66 -7.77 -14.25 -3.18
N ILE A 67 -8.35 -15.43 -2.91
CA ILE A 67 -8.60 -15.92 -1.56
C ILE A 67 -7.28 -16.40 -0.94
N GLU A 68 -6.92 -15.84 0.22
CA GLU A 68 -5.69 -16.22 0.95
C GLU A 68 -5.96 -16.82 2.34
N TYR A 69 -7.08 -16.46 2.96
CA TYR A 69 -7.39 -16.89 4.33
C TYR A 69 -8.79 -17.45 4.43
N ILE A 70 -8.93 -18.54 5.17
CA ILE A 70 -10.22 -19.21 5.44
C ILE A 70 -10.24 -19.62 6.91
N GLN A 71 -11.31 -19.27 7.59
CA GLN A 71 -11.60 -19.71 8.94
C GLN A 71 -13.04 -20.24 9.04
N TYR A 72 -13.20 -21.35 9.71
CA TYR A 72 -14.51 -21.90 10.04
C TYR A 72 -14.63 -22.11 11.54
N GLU A 73 -15.58 -21.40 12.16
CA GLU A 73 -15.93 -21.52 13.57
C GLU A 73 -17.19 -22.39 13.68
N GLU A 74 -17.02 -23.69 13.94
CA GLU A 74 -18.09 -24.68 13.88
C GLU A 74 -19.21 -24.38 14.89
N GLU A 75 -18.86 -23.97 16.12
CA GLU A 75 -19.85 -23.64 17.18
C GLU A 75 -20.73 -22.43 16.84
N LYS A 76 -20.22 -21.51 16.01
CA LYS A 76 -20.93 -20.29 15.58
C LYS A 76 -21.52 -20.42 14.17
N GLU A 77 -21.29 -21.55 13.52
CA GLU A 77 -21.61 -21.72 12.09
C GLU A 77 -21.13 -20.55 11.23
N LYS A 78 -19.94 -19.97 11.58
CA LYS A 78 -19.37 -18.83 10.90
C LYS A 78 -18.21 -19.25 9.99
N TYR A 79 -18.33 -18.98 8.70
CA TYR A 79 -17.29 -19.21 7.70
C TYR A 79 -16.79 -17.86 7.19
N THR A 80 -15.55 -17.51 7.53
CA THR A 80 -14.91 -16.24 7.14
C THR A 80 -13.85 -16.52 6.09
N VAL A 81 -13.93 -15.82 4.98
CA VAL A 81 -13.00 -15.90 3.84
C VAL A 81 -12.45 -14.52 3.59
N LYS A 82 -11.12 -14.39 3.55
CA LYS A 82 -10.45 -13.12 3.27
C LYS A 82 -9.46 -13.29 2.12
N GLY A 83 -9.19 -12.19 1.45
CA GLY A 83 -8.23 -12.12 0.39
C GLY A 83 -7.93 -10.69 -0.01
N PHE A 84 -7.23 -10.55 -1.11
CA PHE A 84 -6.77 -9.27 -1.61
C PHE A 84 -7.10 -9.15 -3.09
N SER A 85 -7.14 -7.90 -3.61
CA SER A 85 -7.25 -7.68 -5.04
C SER A 85 -6.07 -8.32 -5.78
N LEU A 86 -6.24 -8.63 -7.05
CA LEU A 86 -5.26 -9.39 -7.84
C LEU A 86 -3.91 -8.69 -7.97
N LEU A 87 -3.84 -7.38 -7.76
CA LEU A 87 -2.59 -6.63 -7.77
C LEU A 87 -1.57 -7.18 -6.77
N LYS A 88 -2.01 -7.76 -5.65
CA LYS A 88 -1.14 -8.41 -4.66
C LYS A 88 -0.30 -9.56 -5.24
N LEU A 89 -0.70 -10.16 -6.33
CA LEU A 89 0.10 -11.20 -7.01
C LEU A 89 1.51 -10.71 -7.36
N LEU A 90 1.68 -9.39 -7.59
CA LEU A 90 3.00 -8.80 -7.87
C LEU A 90 3.95 -8.84 -6.66
N GLU A 91 3.46 -8.94 -5.41
CA GLU A 91 4.32 -9.14 -4.24
C GLU A 91 5.07 -10.48 -4.26
N THR A 92 4.58 -11.45 -5.01
CA THR A 92 5.21 -12.76 -5.14
C THR A 92 6.41 -12.74 -6.10
N ARG A 93 6.75 -11.58 -6.66
CA ARG A 93 7.87 -11.39 -7.59
C ARG A 93 8.77 -10.27 -7.09
N ILE A 94 10.04 -10.41 -7.41
CA ILE A 94 11.07 -9.39 -7.21
C ILE A 94 11.64 -8.97 -8.56
N THR A 95 12.16 -7.76 -8.64
CA THR A 95 12.90 -7.28 -9.81
C THR A 95 14.28 -7.90 -9.84
N ILE A 96 14.70 -8.47 -10.98
CA ILE A 96 16.01 -9.11 -11.13
C ILE A 96 16.76 -8.45 -12.28
N PRO A 97 17.94 -7.85 -12.03
CA PRO A 97 18.77 -7.29 -13.07
C PRO A 97 19.23 -8.33 -14.09
N PRO A 98 19.49 -7.95 -15.34
CA PRO A 98 20.11 -8.85 -16.32
C PRO A 98 21.47 -9.35 -15.86
N ALA A 99 21.87 -10.52 -16.33
CA ALA A 99 23.18 -11.09 -15.99
C ALA A 99 24.32 -10.12 -16.33
N GLY A 100 25.20 -9.87 -15.35
CA GLY A 100 26.34 -8.96 -15.47
C GLY A 100 25.99 -7.48 -15.32
N LYS A 101 24.76 -7.15 -14.97
CA LYS A 101 24.34 -5.78 -14.62
C LYS A 101 24.06 -5.66 -13.13
N ALA A 102 24.44 -4.53 -12.54
CA ALA A 102 24.13 -4.22 -11.15
C ALA A 102 22.63 -3.91 -10.99
N TYR A 103 22.04 -3.18 -11.94
CA TYR A 103 20.64 -2.75 -11.96
C TYR A 103 19.98 -3.06 -13.30
N GLN A 104 18.67 -3.13 -13.31
CA GLN A 104 17.84 -3.02 -14.50
C GLN A 104 17.39 -1.58 -14.63
N SER A 105 17.84 -0.89 -15.67
CA SER A 105 17.44 0.48 -15.99
C SER A 105 16.25 0.47 -16.96
N TYR A 106 15.30 1.37 -16.73
CA TYR A 106 14.11 1.59 -17.54
C TYR A 106 14.02 3.07 -17.92
N LYS A 107 13.53 3.35 -19.13
CA LYS A 107 13.34 4.72 -19.63
C LYS A 107 12.00 4.82 -20.38
N GLY A 108 11.22 5.83 -20.04
CA GLY A 108 9.91 6.06 -20.63
C GLY A 108 9.02 6.90 -19.72
N THR A 109 7.74 6.96 -20.01
CA THR A 109 6.78 7.55 -19.06
C THR A 109 6.67 6.66 -17.82
N PRO A 110 6.27 7.19 -16.65
CA PRO A 110 6.07 6.37 -15.44
C PRO A 110 5.17 5.16 -15.70
N ALA A 111 4.08 5.34 -16.44
CA ALA A 111 3.16 4.26 -16.78
C ALA A 111 3.79 3.19 -17.68
N GLU A 112 4.58 3.58 -18.68
CA GLU A 112 5.33 2.64 -19.52
C GLU A 112 6.37 1.88 -18.70
N ILE A 113 7.04 2.52 -17.76
CA ILE A 113 8.02 1.87 -16.87
C ILE A 113 7.35 0.85 -15.96
N MET A 114 6.19 1.16 -15.38
CA MET A 114 5.41 0.19 -14.61
C MET A 114 5.04 -1.04 -15.45
N GLN A 115 4.59 -0.84 -16.69
CA GLN A 115 4.33 -1.95 -17.61
C GLN A 115 5.59 -2.75 -17.96
N GLN A 116 6.73 -2.09 -18.19
CA GLN A 116 8.02 -2.77 -18.44
C GLN A 116 8.48 -3.58 -17.22
N LEU A 117 8.34 -3.05 -16.00
CA LEU A 117 8.64 -3.76 -14.76
C LEU A 117 7.84 -5.07 -14.65
N VAL A 118 6.52 -5.01 -14.88
CA VAL A 118 5.64 -6.17 -14.84
C VAL A 118 5.95 -7.13 -16.00
N GLN A 119 6.18 -6.60 -17.20
CA GLN A 119 6.54 -7.39 -18.39
C GLN A 119 7.80 -8.22 -18.14
N THR A 120 8.87 -7.60 -17.64
CA THR A 120 10.19 -8.25 -17.51
C THR A 120 10.30 -9.17 -16.28
N ASN A 121 9.47 -8.97 -15.25
CA ASN A 121 9.60 -9.71 -13.99
C ASN A 121 8.46 -10.69 -13.71
N ALA A 122 7.30 -10.54 -14.36
CA ALA A 122 6.13 -11.36 -14.11
C ALA A 122 5.51 -12.00 -15.35
N ILE A 123 5.56 -11.32 -16.52
CA ILE A 123 4.95 -11.85 -17.77
C ILE A 123 5.97 -12.64 -18.58
N SER A 124 7.14 -12.07 -18.85
CA SER A 124 8.19 -12.69 -19.68
C SER A 124 9.57 -12.61 -19.01
N PRO A 125 9.73 -13.12 -17.77
CA PRO A 125 11.01 -13.14 -17.10
C PRO A 125 11.98 -14.14 -17.78
N THR A 126 13.28 -13.92 -17.63
CA THR A 126 14.33 -14.82 -18.16
C THR A 126 14.16 -16.26 -17.62
N ASP A 127 13.82 -16.42 -16.34
CA ASP A 127 13.45 -17.73 -15.77
C ASP A 127 11.94 -17.94 -15.93
N SER A 128 11.55 -18.85 -16.83
CA SER A 128 10.14 -19.16 -17.12
C SER A 128 9.32 -19.64 -15.91
N ARG A 129 9.96 -20.16 -14.85
CA ARG A 129 9.29 -20.54 -13.59
C ARG A 129 8.74 -19.34 -12.81
N ARG A 130 9.19 -18.15 -13.14
CA ARG A 130 8.74 -16.90 -12.54
C ARG A 130 7.51 -16.27 -13.23
N ILE A 131 7.07 -16.85 -14.33
CA ILE A 131 5.88 -16.34 -15.04
C ILE A 131 4.67 -16.43 -14.09
N LEU A 132 3.91 -15.34 -14.01
CA LEU A 132 2.54 -15.35 -13.47
C LEU A 132 1.61 -15.79 -14.62
N PRO A 133 1.01 -16.97 -14.51
CA PRO A 133 0.20 -17.50 -15.60
C PRO A 133 -0.96 -16.56 -15.93
N ARG A 134 -1.25 -16.40 -17.22
CA ARG A 134 -2.34 -15.59 -17.76
C ARG A 134 -2.24 -14.08 -17.53
N LEU A 135 -1.18 -13.59 -16.88
CA LEU A 135 -0.93 -12.17 -16.74
C LEU A 135 -0.47 -11.58 -18.07
N VAL A 136 -1.13 -10.51 -18.49
CA VAL A 136 -0.82 -9.72 -19.69
C VAL A 136 -0.83 -8.23 -19.35
N LEU A 137 -0.28 -7.39 -20.24
CA LEU A 137 -0.46 -5.95 -20.13
C LEU A 137 -1.84 -5.58 -20.66
N GLY A 138 -2.61 -4.84 -19.88
CA GLY A 138 -3.85 -4.21 -20.29
C GLY A 138 -3.57 -2.92 -21.07
N GLY A 139 -4.56 -2.41 -21.77
CA GLY A 139 -4.69 -1.14 -22.44
C GLY A 139 -3.44 -0.31 -22.76
N ARG A 140 -3.64 0.84 -23.40
CA ARG A 140 -2.56 1.81 -23.64
C ARG A 140 -2.28 2.58 -22.33
N PRO A 141 -1.02 2.65 -21.88
CA PRO A 141 -0.69 3.40 -20.67
C PRO A 141 -0.91 4.91 -20.86
N PRO A 142 -1.24 5.65 -19.79
CA PRO A 142 -1.29 7.11 -19.81
C PRO A 142 0.02 7.72 -20.30
N GLY A 143 -0.06 8.85 -21.00
CA GLY A 143 1.10 9.65 -21.40
C GLY A 143 1.74 10.37 -20.22
N GLY A 144 2.88 11.01 -20.45
CA GLY A 144 3.60 11.79 -19.43
C GLY A 144 5.00 12.18 -19.87
N GLY A 145 5.72 12.84 -18.96
CA GLY A 145 7.16 13.10 -19.14
C GLY A 145 7.98 11.81 -19.06
N SER A 146 9.08 11.75 -19.80
CA SER A 146 10.00 10.60 -19.72
C SER A 146 10.91 10.73 -18.51
N ILE A 147 11.06 9.65 -17.78
CA ILE A 147 11.96 9.51 -16.63
C ILE A 147 12.91 8.33 -16.82
N VAL A 148 13.92 8.23 -15.97
CA VAL A 148 14.78 7.06 -15.82
C VAL A 148 14.54 6.44 -14.48
N TYR A 149 14.37 5.12 -14.42
CA TYR A 149 14.11 4.36 -13.20
C TYR A 149 15.01 3.13 -13.14
N GLU A 150 15.59 2.85 -11.99
CA GLU A 150 16.42 1.67 -11.77
C GLU A 150 15.85 0.82 -10.63
N SER A 151 15.85 -0.49 -10.83
CA SER A 151 15.42 -1.44 -9.83
C SER A 151 16.37 -2.63 -9.71
N ARG A 152 16.48 -3.15 -8.47
CA ARG A 152 17.29 -4.31 -8.13
C ARG A 152 16.77 -5.01 -6.89
N TYR A 153 16.32 -6.25 -7.04
CA TYR A 153 15.85 -7.13 -5.96
C TYR A 153 14.78 -6.53 -5.04
N ASN A 154 14.07 -5.53 -5.52
CA ASN A 154 12.90 -4.99 -4.83
C ASN A 154 11.67 -5.87 -5.06
N ILE A 155 10.72 -5.83 -4.15
CA ILE A 155 9.40 -6.42 -4.37
C ILE A 155 8.73 -5.67 -5.55
N LEU A 156 8.29 -6.41 -6.57
CA LEU A 156 7.74 -5.81 -7.81
C LEU A 156 6.53 -4.91 -7.52
N ALA A 157 5.65 -5.31 -6.60
CA ALA A 157 4.51 -4.50 -6.19
C ALA A 157 4.94 -3.15 -5.60
N GLU A 158 6.02 -3.11 -4.79
CA GLU A 158 6.50 -1.88 -4.18
C GLU A 158 7.13 -0.91 -5.19
N ASP A 159 7.85 -1.42 -6.21
CA ASP A 159 8.36 -0.57 -7.29
C ASP A 159 7.21 0.07 -8.08
N VAL A 160 6.19 -0.72 -8.43
CA VAL A 160 5.01 -0.24 -9.16
C VAL A 160 4.21 0.75 -8.33
N LYS A 161 3.98 0.46 -7.03
CA LYS A 161 3.30 1.36 -6.07
C LYS A 161 4.06 2.68 -5.90
N SER A 162 5.38 2.63 -5.79
CA SER A 162 6.22 3.83 -5.65
C SER A 162 6.06 4.78 -6.83
N LEU A 163 6.08 4.26 -8.06
CA LEU A 163 5.84 5.04 -9.28
C LEU A 163 4.39 5.57 -9.34
N ALA A 164 3.41 4.75 -8.97
CA ALA A 164 2.00 5.14 -8.93
C ALA A 164 1.77 6.33 -7.99
N LEU A 165 2.33 6.28 -6.77
CA LEU A 165 2.27 7.36 -5.79
C LEU A 165 2.98 8.63 -6.26
N SER A 166 4.19 8.49 -6.87
CA SER A 166 5.00 9.63 -7.28
C SER A 166 4.37 10.42 -8.44
N TYR A 167 3.59 9.75 -9.27
CA TYR A 167 3.03 10.32 -10.50
C TYR A 167 1.50 10.35 -10.55
N ASP A 168 0.86 10.12 -9.39
CA ASP A 168 -0.61 10.19 -9.22
C ASP A 168 -1.37 9.32 -10.23
N LEU A 169 -0.90 8.08 -10.40
CA LEU A 169 -1.46 7.08 -11.30
C LEU A 169 -2.10 5.93 -10.53
N GLY A 170 -3.17 5.36 -11.06
CA GLY A 170 -3.80 4.16 -10.52
C GLY A 170 -3.22 2.90 -11.14
N ILE A 171 -3.18 1.84 -10.34
CA ILE A 171 -2.70 0.52 -10.77
C ILE A 171 -3.68 -0.57 -10.36
N GLU A 172 -3.93 -1.51 -11.27
CA GLU A 172 -4.85 -2.62 -11.02
C GLU A 172 -4.41 -3.86 -11.81
N ILE A 173 -4.83 -5.05 -11.36
CA ILE A 173 -4.90 -6.25 -12.19
C ILE A 173 -6.38 -6.61 -12.30
N GLU A 174 -6.91 -6.50 -13.49
CA GLU A 174 -8.29 -6.80 -13.86
C GLU A 174 -8.45 -8.26 -14.25
N LEU A 175 -9.58 -8.88 -13.89
CA LEU A 175 -9.88 -10.25 -14.29
C LEU A 175 -10.81 -10.27 -15.51
N ASN A 176 -10.25 -10.49 -16.70
CA ASN A 176 -11.00 -10.75 -17.92
C ASN A 176 -11.31 -12.26 -18.00
N TRP A 177 -12.45 -12.67 -17.44
CA TRP A 177 -12.80 -14.07 -17.37
C TRP A 177 -13.21 -14.67 -18.73
N GLN A 178 -13.66 -13.83 -19.68
CA GLN A 178 -14.06 -14.25 -21.03
C GLN A 178 -12.83 -14.66 -21.83
N GLU A 179 -11.77 -13.85 -21.81
CA GLU A 179 -10.51 -14.13 -22.47
C GLU A 179 -9.56 -15.00 -21.60
N LYS A 180 -9.95 -15.28 -20.36
CA LYS A 180 -9.14 -15.97 -19.36
C LYS A 180 -7.77 -15.32 -19.17
N GLN A 181 -7.77 -14.02 -18.94
CA GLN A 181 -6.58 -13.21 -18.74
C GLN A 181 -6.67 -12.39 -17.45
N LEU A 182 -5.51 -12.09 -16.88
CA LEU A 182 -5.30 -11.12 -15.83
C LEU A 182 -4.60 -9.92 -16.48
N GLU A 183 -5.22 -8.76 -16.50
CA GLU A 183 -4.73 -7.60 -17.25
C GLU A 183 -4.16 -6.55 -16.30
N PHE A 184 -2.83 -6.37 -16.32
CA PHE A 184 -2.21 -5.29 -15.56
C PHE A 184 -2.44 -3.96 -16.27
N THR A 185 -3.17 -3.06 -15.62
CA THR A 185 -3.54 -1.74 -16.14
C THR A 185 -2.92 -0.62 -15.31
N VAL A 186 -2.57 0.47 -15.99
CA VAL A 186 -2.18 1.75 -15.37
C VAL A 186 -3.15 2.80 -15.87
N ARG A 187 -3.76 3.56 -14.94
CA ARG A 187 -4.85 4.48 -15.24
C ARG A 187 -4.56 5.90 -14.74
N GLN A 188 -5.17 6.84 -15.38
CA GLN A 188 -5.30 8.22 -14.92
C GLN A 188 -6.77 8.47 -14.60
N GLY A 189 -7.06 8.93 -13.39
CA GLY A 189 -8.43 9.24 -12.99
C GLY A 189 -9.00 10.44 -13.75
N THR A 190 -10.31 10.58 -13.74
CA THR A 190 -11.03 11.66 -14.39
C THR A 190 -11.21 12.84 -13.44
N ASP A 191 -11.14 14.06 -13.97
CA ASP A 191 -11.42 15.28 -13.22
C ASP A 191 -12.92 15.61 -13.24
N HIS A 192 -13.59 15.43 -12.11
CA HIS A 192 -14.99 15.75 -11.84
C HIS A 192 -15.15 16.92 -10.87
N THR A 193 -14.10 17.70 -10.62
CA THR A 193 -14.12 18.80 -9.66
C THR A 193 -15.12 19.91 -10.04
N ALA A 194 -15.53 20.70 -9.06
CA ALA A 194 -16.43 21.83 -9.29
C ALA A 194 -15.82 22.90 -10.21
N GLY A 195 -14.49 23.02 -10.23
CA GLY A 195 -13.74 24.04 -10.98
C GLY A 195 -13.61 23.77 -12.49
N GLN A 196 -13.77 22.51 -12.94
CA GLN A 196 -13.67 22.13 -14.35
C GLN A 196 -15.05 22.22 -15.07
N SER A 197 -15.07 22.15 -16.42
CA SER A 197 -16.27 22.29 -17.23
C SER A 197 -16.42 21.24 -18.35
N THR A 198 -15.54 20.24 -18.37
CA THR A 198 -15.49 19.22 -19.44
C THR A 198 -16.23 17.94 -19.09
N GLN A 199 -16.36 17.65 -17.79
CA GLN A 199 -17.01 16.46 -17.25
C GLN A 199 -18.18 16.83 -16.32
N PRO A 200 -19.15 15.93 -16.08
CA PRO A 200 -20.12 16.10 -15.00
C PRO A 200 -19.41 16.34 -13.68
N ARG A 201 -19.89 17.29 -12.90
CA ARG A 201 -19.28 17.64 -11.61
C ARG A 201 -19.75 16.69 -10.53
N VAL A 202 -18.82 16.28 -9.67
CA VAL A 202 -19.09 15.47 -8.47
C VAL A 202 -18.70 16.31 -7.25
N VAL A 203 -19.71 16.71 -6.48
CA VAL A 203 -19.55 17.49 -5.25
C VAL A 203 -20.19 16.73 -4.11
N PHE A 204 -19.37 16.26 -3.18
CA PHE A 204 -19.81 15.64 -1.94
C PHE A 204 -19.99 16.68 -0.87
N SER A 205 -21.18 16.77 -0.28
CA SER A 205 -21.49 17.72 0.77
C SER A 205 -22.69 17.26 1.61
N ASP A 206 -22.60 17.47 2.90
CA ASP A 206 -23.73 17.34 3.83
C ASP A 206 -24.86 18.32 3.50
N ALA A 207 -24.56 19.53 3.02
CA ALA A 207 -25.55 20.50 2.57
C ALA A 207 -26.36 20.03 1.35
N TYR A 208 -25.89 19.05 0.61
CA TYR A 208 -26.60 18.44 -0.52
C TYR A 208 -27.28 17.11 -0.16
N ASP A 209 -27.26 16.71 1.11
CA ASP A 209 -27.80 15.45 1.61
C ASP A 209 -27.25 14.20 0.85
N ASN A 210 -26.09 14.31 0.20
CA ASN A 210 -25.52 13.22 -0.59
C ASN A 210 -24.45 12.41 0.15
N ILE A 211 -24.02 12.89 1.32
CA ILE A 211 -23.08 12.18 2.21
C ILE A 211 -23.51 12.32 3.68
N SER A 212 -22.95 11.44 4.52
CA SER A 212 -23.11 11.45 5.96
C SER A 212 -21.85 10.94 6.66
N GLY A 213 -21.72 11.20 7.97
CA GLY A 213 -20.64 10.65 8.78
C GLY A 213 -19.24 11.16 8.40
N GLN A 214 -19.13 12.42 7.95
CA GLN A 214 -17.84 13.00 7.58
C GLN A 214 -16.82 12.93 8.72
N VAL A 215 -15.63 12.41 8.41
CA VAL A 215 -14.45 12.44 9.27
C VAL A 215 -13.30 13.07 8.48
N TYR A 216 -12.78 14.17 8.99
CA TYR A 216 -11.57 14.81 8.44
C TYR A 216 -10.36 14.42 9.27
N THR A 217 -9.32 13.95 8.61
CA THR A 217 -8.05 13.59 9.24
C THR A 217 -6.92 14.41 8.64
N LEU A 218 -6.16 15.10 9.49
CA LEU A 218 -4.91 15.76 9.14
C LEU A 218 -3.79 15.27 10.06
N ASP A 219 -2.83 14.51 9.53
CA ASP A 219 -1.64 14.08 10.26
C ASP A 219 -0.38 14.52 9.51
N VAL A 220 0.29 15.52 10.05
CA VAL A 220 1.56 16.08 9.53
C VAL A 220 2.79 15.56 10.26
N SER A 221 2.65 14.60 11.16
CA SER A 221 3.71 14.14 12.05
C SER A 221 4.90 13.51 11.31
N SER A 222 4.62 12.78 10.24
CA SER A 222 5.61 12.11 9.41
C SER A 222 5.92 12.83 8.10
N GLU A 223 5.36 14.02 7.88
CA GLU A 223 5.53 14.77 6.64
C GLU A 223 6.99 15.19 6.42
N ARG A 224 7.46 15.02 5.18
CA ARG A 224 8.70 15.57 4.67
C ARG A 224 8.47 16.09 3.25
N ASN A 225 8.92 17.30 2.98
CA ASN A 225 8.69 17.97 1.70
C ASN A 225 9.97 18.38 0.99
N ILE A 226 11.11 18.32 1.67
CA ILE A 226 12.44 18.57 1.11
C ILE A 226 13.35 17.37 1.38
N GLY A 227 13.97 16.85 0.33
CA GLY A 227 14.96 15.78 0.43
C GLY A 227 16.35 16.23 -0.03
N TYR A 228 17.38 15.85 0.73
CA TYR A 228 18.77 15.89 0.31
C TYR A 228 19.21 14.47 -0.03
N ILE A 229 19.31 14.17 -1.30
CA ILE A 229 19.57 12.83 -1.83
C ILE A 229 21.05 12.73 -2.16
N ALA A 230 21.76 11.89 -1.45
CA ALA A 230 23.20 11.75 -1.56
C ALA A 230 23.58 10.44 -2.27
N GLY A 231 24.23 10.56 -3.43
CA GLY A 231 24.80 9.49 -4.24
C GLY A 231 26.06 8.90 -3.63
N ARG A 232 26.89 8.30 -4.47
CA ARG A 232 28.22 7.75 -4.09
C ARG A 232 29.19 8.84 -3.72
N GLY A 233 30.34 8.45 -3.23
CA GLY A 233 31.41 9.34 -2.78
C GLY A 233 31.37 9.61 -1.27
N GLU A 234 32.36 10.37 -0.79
CA GLU A 234 32.54 10.76 0.61
C GLU A 234 32.88 12.26 0.69
N GLY A 235 32.47 12.87 1.81
CA GLY A 235 32.80 14.27 2.08
C GLY A 235 32.33 15.23 0.98
N GLU A 236 33.23 16.10 0.52
CA GLU A 236 32.92 17.11 -0.50
C GLU A 236 32.73 16.53 -1.90
N ASP A 237 33.30 15.35 -2.18
CA ASP A 237 33.17 14.67 -3.46
C ASP A 237 31.83 13.94 -3.65
N ARG A 238 31.06 13.83 -2.56
CA ARG A 238 29.75 13.17 -2.58
C ARG A 238 28.72 14.06 -3.25
N LYS A 239 28.15 13.58 -4.38
CA LYS A 239 27.09 14.30 -5.06
C LYS A 239 25.80 14.30 -4.24
N VAL A 240 25.28 15.48 -3.93
CA VAL A 240 24.01 15.66 -3.24
C VAL A 240 23.05 16.45 -4.12
N VAL A 241 21.86 15.90 -4.34
CA VAL A 241 20.80 16.54 -5.11
C VAL A 241 19.66 16.93 -4.16
N THR A 242 19.15 18.14 -4.28
CA THR A 242 17.98 18.58 -3.52
C THR A 242 16.71 18.37 -4.34
N VAL A 243 15.70 17.75 -3.74
CA VAL A 243 14.34 17.66 -4.28
C VAL A 243 13.42 18.42 -3.36
N ASP A 244 12.67 19.35 -3.92
CA ASP A 244 11.69 20.19 -3.22
C ASP A 244 10.34 20.01 -3.90
N LEU A 245 9.36 19.44 -3.20
CA LEU A 245 8.03 19.17 -3.73
C LEU A 245 7.05 20.33 -3.48
N ALA A 246 7.33 21.21 -2.51
CA ALA A 246 6.36 22.19 -2.03
C ALA A 246 6.83 23.65 -2.15
N GLY A 247 8.12 23.91 -2.40
CA GLY A 247 8.67 25.27 -2.32
C GLY A 247 8.57 25.89 -0.91
N ALA A 248 8.52 25.05 0.11
CA ALA A 248 8.25 25.45 1.49
C ALA A 248 9.44 26.13 2.16
N SER A 249 9.16 27.08 3.07
CA SER A 249 10.16 27.82 3.83
C SER A 249 9.78 27.96 5.31
N GLY A 250 10.75 28.31 6.16
CA GLY A 250 10.50 28.51 7.59
C GLY A 250 10.00 27.25 8.30
N PHE A 251 8.92 27.36 9.06
CA PHE A 251 8.34 26.24 9.81
C PHE A 251 7.66 25.19 8.94
N ASP A 252 7.27 25.55 7.71
CA ASP A 252 6.62 24.63 6.78
C ASP A 252 7.64 23.77 6.02
N ARG A 253 8.92 24.11 6.09
CA ARG A 253 10.01 23.34 5.49
C ARG A 253 10.40 22.18 6.38
N LYS A 254 10.12 20.94 5.93
CA LYS A 254 10.38 19.69 6.65
C LYS A 254 11.36 18.84 5.86
N GLU A 255 12.57 18.74 6.34
CA GLU A 255 13.70 18.16 5.61
C GLU A 255 13.95 16.69 5.96
N VAL A 256 14.52 15.96 5.00
CA VAL A 256 15.02 14.59 5.19
C VAL A 256 16.30 14.39 4.39
N PHE A 257 17.25 13.65 4.97
CA PHE A 257 18.41 13.13 4.25
C PHE A 257 18.12 11.72 3.75
N ILE A 258 18.42 11.46 2.46
CA ILE A 258 18.18 10.18 1.82
C ILE A 258 19.51 9.66 1.27
N ASP A 259 20.01 8.55 1.83
CA ASP A 259 21.18 7.85 1.34
C ASP A 259 20.83 7.03 0.07
N ALA A 260 21.48 7.32 -1.01
CA ALA A 260 21.30 6.69 -2.32
C ALA A 260 22.65 6.25 -2.94
N ARG A 261 23.58 5.76 -2.11
CA ARG A 261 24.91 5.26 -2.55
C ARG A 261 24.82 4.10 -3.53
N ASP A 262 23.68 3.44 -3.59
CA ASP A 262 23.40 2.36 -4.52
C ASP A 262 23.16 2.83 -5.95
N VAL A 263 22.85 4.11 -6.17
CA VAL A 263 22.74 4.71 -7.52
C VAL A 263 24.09 4.70 -8.22
N GLU A 264 24.13 4.25 -9.48
CA GLU A 264 25.36 4.22 -10.25
C GLU A 264 25.78 5.63 -10.72
N GLU A 265 27.09 5.91 -10.67
CA GLU A 265 27.66 7.13 -11.23
C GLU A 265 27.59 7.11 -12.75
N GLY A 266 27.25 8.24 -13.36
CA GLY A 266 27.17 8.37 -14.82
C GLY A 266 26.31 9.54 -15.27
N ASP A 267 26.04 9.59 -16.57
CA ASP A 267 25.30 10.68 -17.21
C ASP A 267 23.84 10.82 -16.67
N GLU A 268 23.24 9.74 -16.19
CA GLU A 268 21.86 9.70 -15.68
C GLU A 268 21.79 9.76 -14.14
N GLU A 269 22.93 9.81 -13.43
CA GLU A 269 22.99 9.78 -11.96
C GLU A 269 22.09 10.85 -11.31
N GLU A 270 22.16 12.10 -11.77
CA GLU A 270 21.35 13.17 -11.19
C GLU A 270 19.84 12.92 -11.38
N ALA A 271 19.44 12.39 -12.54
CA ALA A 271 18.05 12.05 -12.81
C ALA A 271 17.57 10.92 -11.89
N LEU A 272 18.39 9.89 -11.67
CA LEU A 272 18.12 8.78 -10.76
C LEU A 272 18.04 9.23 -9.30
N LEU A 273 18.95 10.12 -8.85
CA LEU A 273 18.88 10.69 -7.50
C LEU A 273 17.60 11.50 -7.30
N ARG A 274 17.20 12.32 -8.30
CA ARG A 274 15.96 13.07 -8.25
C ARG A 274 14.74 12.15 -8.18
N GLU A 275 14.70 11.10 -9.01
CA GLU A 275 13.63 10.10 -9.00
C GLU A 275 13.52 9.40 -7.65
N ARG A 276 14.65 8.96 -7.09
CA ARG A 276 14.69 8.37 -5.75
C ARG A 276 14.16 9.33 -4.66
N GLY A 277 14.54 10.60 -4.76
CA GLY A 277 14.06 11.65 -3.85
C GLY A 277 12.56 11.88 -3.96
N THR A 278 12.05 11.99 -5.18
CA THR A 278 10.62 12.16 -5.46
C THR A 278 9.81 10.98 -4.91
N ALA A 279 10.23 9.75 -5.18
CA ALA A 279 9.57 8.56 -4.69
C ALA A 279 9.51 8.50 -3.14
N LYS A 280 10.63 8.82 -2.48
CA LYS A 280 10.68 8.84 -1.01
C LYS A 280 9.83 9.95 -0.40
N LEU A 281 9.88 11.16 -0.94
CA LEU A 281 9.08 12.30 -0.45
C LEU A 281 7.58 12.08 -0.70
N SER A 282 7.19 11.51 -1.84
CA SER A 282 5.79 11.16 -2.14
C SER A 282 5.22 10.17 -1.10
N ALA A 283 6.05 9.22 -0.63
CA ALA A 283 5.66 8.32 0.45
C ALA A 283 5.64 9.00 1.84
N MET A 284 6.20 10.20 1.99
CA MET A 284 6.28 10.95 3.26
C MET A 284 5.34 12.16 3.30
N GLN A 285 4.35 12.25 2.43
CA GLN A 285 3.36 13.31 2.48
C GLN A 285 2.49 13.23 3.73
N ALA A 286 1.93 14.36 4.16
CA ALA A 286 0.93 14.42 5.21
C ALA A 286 -0.27 13.52 4.86
N ALA A 287 -0.91 12.95 5.86
CA ALA A 287 -2.25 12.44 5.68
C ALA A 287 -3.21 13.64 5.72
N ASP A 288 -4.01 13.80 4.69
CA ASP A 288 -5.02 14.86 4.53
C ASP A 288 -6.19 14.23 3.78
N SER A 289 -7.17 13.74 4.52
CA SER A 289 -8.27 12.97 3.96
C SER A 289 -9.63 13.29 4.56
N TYR A 290 -10.65 13.03 3.75
CA TYR A 290 -12.04 12.96 4.16
C TYR A 290 -12.57 11.56 3.92
N ASP A 291 -13.13 10.97 4.97
CA ASP A 291 -13.91 9.74 4.92
C ASP A 291 -15.38 10.08 5.14
N PHE A 292 -16.28 9.49 4.38
CA PHE A 292 -17.73 9.70 4.52
C PHE A 292 -18.51 8.56 3.87
N THR A 293 -19.73 8.33 4.33
CA THR A 293 -20.64 7.40 3.68
C THR A 293 -21.48 8.14 2.63
N VAL A 294 -21.51 7.61 1.41
CA VAL A 294 -22.37 8.13 0.35
C VAL A 294 -23.81 7.72 0.63
N SER A 295 -24.71 8.69 0.68
CA SER A 295 -26.13 8.44 1.00
C SER A 295 -26.80 7.67 -0.13
N ASN A 296 -27.56 6.62 0.22
CA ASN A 296 -28.31 5.82 -0.72
C ASN A 296 -29.42 6.64 -1.43
N GLY A 297 -29.63 6.39 -2.72
CA GLY A 297 -30.70 7.05 -3.49
C GLY A 297 -30.39 8.48 -3.93
N THR A 298 -29.16 8.96 -3.74
CA THR A 298 -28.72 10.27 -4.25
C THR A 298 -28.48 10.24 -5.76
N ALA A 299 -28.29 11.42 -6.35
CA ALA A 299 -27.96 11.53 -7.77
C ALA A 299 -26.56 11.00 -8.12
N LEU A 300 -25.64 10.99 -7.14
CA LEU A 300 -24.24 10.55 -7.31
C LEU A 300 -24.11 9.04 -7.01
N GLN A 301 -24.06 8.23 -8.04
CA GLN A 301 -23.90 6.78 -7.88
C GLN A 301 -22.47 6.36 -8.19
N TYR A 302 -21.90 5.57 -7.29
CA TYR A 302 -20.60 4.94 -7.44
C TYR A 302 -20.57 4.06 -8.71
N MET A 303 -19.43 4.05 -9.41
CA MET A 303 -19.18 3.38 -10.69
C MET A 303 -19.99 3.88 -11.89
N ARG A 304 -20.90 4.82 -11.70
CA ARG A 304 -21.65 5.47 -12.78
C ARG A 304 -21.29 6.94 -12.94
N ASP A 305 -21.32 7.70 -11.84
CA ASP A 305 -21.10 9.15 -11.84
C ASP A 305 -19.70 9.50 -11.32
N TRP A 306 -19.12 8.64 -10.51
CA TRP A 306 -17.77 8.74 -9.98
C TRP A 306 -17.18 7.35 -9.69
N ASN A 307 -15.84 7.22 -9.66
CA ASN A 307 -15.13 5.97 -9.42
C ASN A 307 -13.86 6.21 -8.58
N LEU A 308 -13.24 5.10 -8.16
CA LEU A 308 -11.90 5.09 -7.59
C LEU A 308 -10.92 5.80 -8.54
N GLY A 309 -10.14 6.73 -8.02
CA GLY A 309 -9.16 7.49 -8.77
C GLY A 309 -9.67 8.79 -9.39
N ASP A 310 -10.95 9.11 -9.30
CA ASP A 310 -11.46 10.38 -9.79
C ASP A 310 -11.12 11.55 -8.84
N LEU A 311 -10.85 12.73 -9.43
CA LEU A 311 -10.77 13.97 -8.69
C LEU A 311 -12.18 14.52 -8.47
N VAL A 312 -12.53 14.77 -7.22
CA VAL A 312 -13.86 15.23 -6.81
C VAL A 312 -13.75 16.44 -5.87
N THR A 313 -14.82 17.20 -5.73
CA THR A 313 -14.89 18.28 -4.76
C THR A 313 -15.60 17.78 -3.49
N VAL A 314 -15.00 18.00 -2.33
CA VAL A 314 -15.64 17.78 -1.03
C VAL A 314 -15.87 19.14 -0.36
N MET A 315 -17.10 19.36 0.10
CA MET A 315 -17.50 20.56 0.86
C MET A 315 -17.94 20.14 2.25
N SER A 316 -17.43 20.84 3.25
CA SER A 316 -17.86 20.67 4.64
C SER A 316 -18.26 22.02 5.23
N ASP A 317 -19.55 22.22 5.51
CA ASP A 317 -20.06 23.43 6.15
C ASP A 317 -19.52 23.55 7.58
N GLY A 318 -19.39 22.43 8.29
CA GLY A 318 -18.87 22.41 9.67
C GLY A 318 -17.43 22.89 9.78
N MET A 319 -16.61 22.67 8.76
CA MET A 319 -15.22 23.13 8.69
C MET A 319 -15.05 24.38 7.80
N ASN A 320 -16.10 24.83 7.14
CA ASN A 320 -16.08 25.92 6.16
C ASN A 320 -14.97 25.72 5.11
N THR A 321 -14.86 24.47 4.59
CA THR A 321 -13.85 24.09 3.60
C THR A 321 -14.50 23.58 2.33
N MET A 322 -13.83 23.84 1.21
CA MET A 322 -14.10 23.25 -0.10
C MET A 322 -12.76 22.87 -0.72
N ILE A 323 -12.56 21.58 -0.94
CA ILE A 323 -11.30 21.03 -1.45
C ILE A 323 -11.55 20.10 -2.63
N ASP A 324 -10.62 20.11 -3.57
CA ASP A 324 -10.56 19.19 -4.70
C ASP A 324 -9.51 18.12 -4.41
N GLN A 325 -9.94 16.88 -4.29
CA GLN A 325 -9.08 15.77 -3.91
C GLN A 325 -9.43 14.49 -4.71
N ARG A 326 -8.48 13.55 -4.78
CA ARG A 326 -8.68 12.26 -5.43
C ARG A 326 -9.34 11.26 -4.50
N VAL A 327 -10.26 10.45 -5.04
CA VAL A 327 -10.78 9.26 -4.37
C VAL A 327 -9.69 8.18 -4.38
N LEU A 328 -9.01 7.97 -3.25
CA LEU A 328 -7.87 7.05 -3.14
C LEU A 328 -8.23 5.67 -2.63
N GLU A 329 -9.32 5.56 -1.86
CA GLU A 329 -9.85 4.28 -1.41
C GLU A 329 -11.38 4.29 -1.50
N VAL A 330 -11.98 3.11 -1.70
CA VAL A 330 -13.44 2.91 -1.60
C VAL A 330 -13.67 1.61 -0.87
N GLU A 331 -14.39 1.69 0.25
CA GLU A 331 -14.93 0.52 0.95
C GLU A 331 -16.38 0.31 0.54
N GLU A 332 -16.69 -0.89 0.12
CA GLU A 332 -18.01 -1.37 -0.25
C GLU A 332 -18.44 -2.41 0.78
N VAL A 333 -19.54 -2.18 1.48
CA VAL A 333 -20.12 -3.13 2.44
C VAL A 333 -21.48 -3.55 1.95
N TYR A 334 -21.67 -4.86 1.84
CA TYR A 334 -22.92 -5.50 1.43
C TYR A 334 -23.33 -6.47 2.53
N ASP A 335 -24.45 -6.20 3.19
CA ASP A 335 -24.97 -7.04 4.24
C ASP A 335 -26.52 -7.04 4.27
N THR A 336 -27.11 -7.64 5.29
CA THR A 336 -28.55 -7.74 5.46
C THR A 336 -29.24 -6.38 5.69
N SER A 337 -28.50 -5.31 6.02
CA SER A 337 -29.01 -3.95 6.18
C SER A 337 -29.02 -3.15 4.87
N GLY A 338 -28.28 -3.62 3.87
CA GLY A 338 -28.19 -3.00 2.55
C GLY A 338 -26.77 -2.82 2.06
N THR A 339 -26.57 -1.82 1.20
CA THR A 339 -25.27 -1.46 0.63
C THR A 339 -24.80 -0.14 1.24
N GLU A 340 -23.55 -0.11 1.69
CA GLU A 340 -22.87 1.10 2.14
C GLU A 340 -21.59 1.30 1.32
N ILE A 341 -21.38 2.52 0.83
CA ILE A 341 -20.19 2.91 0.05
C ILE A 341 -19.49 4.05 0.77
N THR A 342 -18.26 3.81 1.18
CA THR A 342 -17.44 4.76 1.94
C THR A 342 -16.17 5.06 1.17
N PRO A 343 -16.10 6.18 0.41
CA PRO A 343 -14.85 6.65 -0.16
C PRO A 343 -13.96 7.34 0.87
N THR A 344 -12.65 7.16 0.73
CA THR A 344 -11.62 8.02 1.32
C THR A 344 -11.08 8.94 0.23
N VAL A 345 -11.27 10.23 0.43
CA VAL A 345 -10.86 11.27 -0.53
C VAL A 345 -9.66 12.01 0.03
N GLY A 346 -8.57 12.09 -0.75
CA GLY A 346 -7.28 12.61 -0.29
C GLY A 346 -6.38 11.53 0.32
N GLN A 347 -5.23 11.93 0.87
CA GLN A 347 -4.22 11.00 1.39
C GLN A 347 -4.65 10.40 2.73
N PRO A 348 -4.94 9.09 2.80
CA PRO A 348 -5.38 8.44 4.03
C PRO A 348 -4.27 8.40 5.08
N GLU A 349 -4.66 8.20 6.34
CA GLU A 349 -3.70 7.99 7.41
C GLU A 349 -2.88 6.72 7.17
N LYS A 350 -1.55 6.86 7.29
CA LYS A 350 -0.63 5.73 7.15
C LYS A 350 -0.79 4.74 8.28
N THR A 351 -0.79 3.47 7.95
CA THR A 351 -0.75 2.40 8.95
C THR A 351 0.53 2.51 9.80
N LEU A 352 0.51 1.94 11.01
CA LEU A 352 1.70 1.91 11.88
C LEU A 352 2.91 1.26 11.17
N GLN A 353 2.66 0.22 10.36
CA GLN A 353 3.70 -0.45 9.60
C GLN A 353 4.32 0.46 8.53
N GLU A 354 3.53 1.23 7.80
CA GLU A 354 4.00 2.22 6.82
C GLU A 354 4.76 3.38 7.51
N LYS A 355 4.28 3.84 8.66
CA LYS A 355 4.99 4.86 9.47
C LYS A 355 6.38 4.34 9.91
N LEU A 356 6.49 3.09 10.35
CA LEU A 356 7.75 2.47 10.77
C LEU A 356 8.71 2.25 9.59
N SER A 357 8.23 1.77 8.44
CA SER A 357 9.07 1.56 7.25
C SER A 357 9.63 2.87 6.71
N ASN A 358 8.85 3.95 6.73
CA ASN A 358 9.29 5.27 6.32
C ASN A 358 10.30 5.89 7.29
N SER A 359 10.17 5.65 8.60
CA SER A 359 11.13 6.15 9.60
C SER A 359 12.49 5.45 9.54
N SER A 360 12.53 4.16 9.20
CA SER A 360 13.78 3.40 9.08
C SER A 360 14.61 3.80 7.84
N SER A 361 14.00 4.36 6.82
CA SER A 361 14.70 4.82 5.60
C SER A 361 15.31 6.22 5.72
N GLY A 362 15.09 6.93 6.82
CA GLY A 362 15.58 8.30 7.05
C GLY A 362 16.57 8.43 8.21
N THR A 363 16.98 7.34 8.86
CA THR A 363 17.92 7.45 10.00
C THR A 363 19.34 7.52 9.49
N TYR A 364 19.96 8.69 9.63
CA TYR A 364 21.39 8.90 9.49
C TYR A 364 22.11 8.13 10.59
N VAL A 365 22.76 7.05 10.24
CA VAL A 365 23.84 6.47 11.06
C VAL A 365 25.10 7.25 10.71
N GLY A 366 25.44 8.23 11.56
CA GLY A 366 26.68 8.99 11.42
C GLY A 366 27.85 8.05 11.27
N ASP A 367 28.67 8.31 10.25
CA ASP A 367 29.92 7.62 9.97
C ASP A 367 30.85 7.71 11.19
N SER A 368 30.82 6.70 12.05
CA SER A 368 31.92 6.41 12.96
C SER A 368 32.81 5.43 12.24
N ALA A 369 33.93 5.92 11.76
CA ALA A 369 34.96 5.12 11.11
C ALA A 369 35.26 3.84 11.89
N GLY A 370 35.04 2.69 11.28
CA GLY A 370 35.58 1.42 11.72
C GLY A 370 34.62 0.26 11.81
N GLY A 371 34.65 -0.63 10.83
CA GLY A 371 34.29 -2.03 10.96
C GLY A 371 32.84 -2.34 10.70
N GLY A 372 32.55 -2.98 9.56
CA GLY A 372 31.24 -3.51 9.20
C GLY A 372 30.69 -4.43 10.29
N SER A 373 29.50 -4.12 10.76
CA SER A 373 28.60 -5.11 11.34
C SER A 373 27.21 -4.84 10.73
N GLU A 374 26.67 -5.84 10.06
CA GLU A 374 25.25 -5.93 9.72
C GLU A 374 24.46 -5.58 10.99
N ALA A 375 23.43 -4.74 10.85
CA ALA A 375 22.51 -4.44 11.95
C ALA A 375 21.79 -5.75 12.31
N SER A 376 22.40 -6.51 13.22
CA SER A 376 21.81 -7.76 13.69
C SER A 376 20.62 -7.42 14.59
N THR A 377 19.44 -7.84 14.19
CA THR A 377 18.23 -7.85 15.01
C THR A 377 18.21 -9.13 15.85
N TYR A 378 17.71 -9.07 17.07
CA TYR A 378 17.57 -10.24 17.94
C TYR A 378 16.11 -10.39 18.37
N THR A 379 15.58 -11.60 18.22
CA THR A 379 14.23 -11.93 18.69
C THR A 379 14.32 -12.88 19.88
N TYR A 380 13.74 -12.47 21.00
CA TYR A 380 13.61 -13.28 22.21
C TYR A 380 12.19 -13.81 22.31
N THR A 381 12.01 -15.07 22.71
CA THR A 381 10.70 -15.68 22.96
C THR A 381 10.60 -16.10 24.41
N GLN A 382 9.58 -15.58 25.11
CA GLN A 382 9.22 -15.99 26.47
C GLN A 382 8.06 -17.00 26.38
N GLU A 383 8.35 -18.27 26.56
CA GLU A 383 7.35 -19.35 26.41
C GLU A 383 6.43 -19.47 27.64
N MET A 384 6.98 -19.31 28.84
CA MET A 384 6.20 -19.36 30.09
C MET A 384 5.88 -17.94 30.58
N PRO A 385 4.65 -17.68 31.05
CA PRO A 385 4.29 -16.37 31.58
C PRO A 385 5.28 -15.89 32.66
N SER A 386 5.73 -14.63 32.53
CA SER A 386 6.59 -13.97 33.52
C SER A 386 6.40 -12.46 33.43
N ASP A 387 6.52 -11.78 34.55
CA ASP A 387 6.51 -10.31 34.67
C ASP A 387 7.91 -9.70 34.51
N ILE A 388 8.95 -10.53 34.52
CA ILE A 388 10.36 -10.11 34.34
C ILE A 388 11.00 -10.97 33.25
N TRP A 389 11.44 -10.32 32.17
CA TRP A 389 12.16 -10.96 31.09
C TRP A 389 13.63 -10.57 31.10
N MET A 390 14.52 -11.55 31.34
CA MET A 390 15.96 -11.38 31.25
C MET A 390 16.44 -11.80 29.87
N ILE A 391 16.81 -10.83 29.05
CA ILE A 391 17.12 -11.05 27.63
C ILE A 391 18.62 -10.82 27.41
N ARG A 392 19.34 -11.87 27.01
CA ARG A 392 20.71 -11.79 26.55
C ARG A 392 20.77 -11.80 25.03
N HIS A 393 20.99 -10.63 24.43
CA HIS A 393 20.92 -10.44 22.97
C HIS A 393 22.28 -10.46 22.27
N ASN A 394 23.39 -10.22 22.99
CA ASN A 394 24.76 -10.22 22.46
C ASN A 394 24.97 -9.30 21.23
N LEU A 395 24.27 -8.17 21.16
CA LEU A 395 24.36 -7.22 20.04
C LEU A 395 25.53 -6.22 20.19
N GLY A 396 26.22 -6.21 21.35
CA GLY A 396 27.31 -5.28 21.63
C GLY A 396 26.90 -3.81 21.74
N ARG A 397 25.58 -3.53 21.83
CA ARG A 397 24.99 -2.18 21.93
C ARG A 397 23.73 -2.21 22.79
N MET A 398 23.15 -1.06 23.08
CA MET A 398 21.85 -0.93 23.74
C MET A 398 20.75 -0.87 22.64
N PRO A 399 20.04 -1.97 22.31
CA PRO A 399 19.06 -2.02 21.25
C PRO A 399 17.72 -1.39 21.67
N SER A 400 16.93 -0.92 20.72
CA SER A 400 15.52 -0.64 20.97
C SER A 400 14.77 -1.94 21.26
N VAL A 401 13.88 -1.95 22.26
CA VAL A 401 13.14 -3.16 22.68
C VAL A 401 11.65 -2.93 22.45
N SER A 402 11.05 -3.77 21.61
CA SER A 402 9.59 -3.83 21.39
C SER A 402 9.07 -5.19 21.84
N VAL A 403 8.01 -5.22 22.65
CA VAL A 403 7.45 -6.47 23.18
C VAL A 403 6.03 -6.66 22.71
N VAL A 404 5.69 -7.90 22.33
CA VAL A 404 4.31 -8.32 22.00
C VAL A 404 3.92 -9.54 22.85
N ASP A 405 2.66 -9.61 23.27
CA ASP A 405 2.11 -10.77 23.95
C ASP A 405 1.87 -11.95 22.97
N SER A 406 1.37 -13.07 23.49
CA SER A 406 1.05 -14.25 22.68
C SER A 406 -0.12 -14.05 21.70
N ALA A 407 -0.91 -12.98 21.86
CA ALA A 407 -1.98 -12.58 20.95
C ALA A 407 -1.50 -11.61 19.85
N GLY A 408 -0.21 -11.18 19.92
CA GLY A 408 0.37 -10.22 18.97
C GLY A 408 0.16 -8.75 19.34
N SER A 409 -0.42 -8.45 20.52
CA SER A 409 -0.62 -7.07 20.99
C SER A 409 0.67 -6.50 21.59
N VAL A 410 0.97 -5.23 21.28
CA VAL A 410 2.14 -4.54 21.85
C VAL A 410 1.93 -4.33 23.35
N VAL A 411 2.94 -4.72 24.15
CA VAL A 411 2.96 -4.53 25.60
C VAL A 411 4.13 -3.63 25.98
N TYR A 412 3.84 -2.64 26.81
CA TYR A 412 4.85 -1.71 27.32
C TYR A 412 5.35 -2.15 28.69
N GLY A 413 6.66 -2.24 28.86
CA GLY A 413 7.33 -2.53 30.12
C GLY A 413 8.45 -1.54 30.41
N ASN A 414 8.98 -1.56 31.63
CA ASN A 414 10.17 -0.82 31.97
C ASN A 414 11.39 -1.57 31.45
N VAL A 415 12.24 -0.89 30.66
CA VAL A 415 13.45 -1.46 30.04
C VAL A 415 14.68 -0.96 30.78
N ASP A 416 15.38 -1.88 31.45
CA ASP A 416 16.65 -1.62 32.14
C ASP A 416 17.80 -2.30 31.39
N TYR A 417 18.73 -1.54 30.83
CA TYR A 417 19.92 -2.06 30.19
C TYR A 417 20.95 -2.45 31.28
N ILE A 418 21.25 -3.73 31.38
CA ILE A 418 22.22 -4.26 32.36
C ILE A 418 23.64 -4.02 31.83
N ASP A 419 23.85 -4.32 30.55
CA ASP A 419 25.08 -4.06 29.80
C ASP A 419 24.80 -3.99 28.30
N SER A 420 25.83 -3.86 27.44
CA SER A 420 25.70 -3.81 25.99
C SER A 420 25.20 -5.12 25.32
N ASN A 421 24.98 -6.18 26.09
CA ASN A 421 24.59 -7.50 25.62
C ASN A 421 23.36 -8.06 26.32
N SER A 422 22.87 -7.38 27.38
CA SER A 422 21.78 -7.89 28.21
C SER A 422 20.81 -6.77 28.62
N VAL A 423 19.53 -7.04 28.56
CA VAL A 423 18.48 -6.13 28.99
C VAL A 423 17.47 -6.87 29.86
N ARG A 424 16.91 -6.17 30.85
CA ARG A 424 15.79 -6.63 31.65
C ARG A 424 14.56 -5.82 31.29
N VAL A 425 13.45 -6.49 31.00
CA VAL A 425 12.17 -5.85 30.80
C VAL A 425 11.22 -6.28 31.91
N THR A 426 10.60 -5.32 32.60
CA THR A 426 9.67 -5.57 33.71
C THR A 426 8.27 -5.08 33.35
N PHE A 427 7.28 -5.89 33.63
CA PHE A 427 5.87 -5.63 33.31
C PHE A 427 5.00 -5.60 34.58
N SER A 428 3.78 -5.07 34.46
CA SER A 428 2.80 -5.03 35.53
C SER A 428 2.06 -6.36 35.79
N GLY A 429 2.25 -7.36 34.95
CA GLY A 429 1.66 -8.68 35.05
C GLY A 429 2.40 -9.72 34.23
N GLU A 430 2.21 -10.99 34.59
CA GLU A 430 2.85 -12.13 33.92
C GLU A 430 2.15 -12.44 32.59
N PHE A 431 2.93 -12.60 31.51
CA PHE A 431 2.45 -13.07 30.21
C PHE A 431 3.58 -13.73 29.41
N SER A 432 3.22 -14.46 28.35
CA SER A 432 4.14 -15.04 27.37
C SER A 432 4.11 -14.25 26.07
N GLY A 433 5.19 -14.26 25.29
CA GLY A 433 5.24 -13.49 24.04
C GLY A 433 6.63 -13.38 23.46
N LYS A 434 6.87 -12.30 22.71
CA LYS A 434 8.16 -12.06 22.03
C LYS A 434 8.68 -10.64 22.30
N ALA A 435 9.99 -10.50 22.41
CA ALA A 435 10.68 -9.22 22.37
C ALA A 435 11.56 -9.13 21.12
N TYR A 436 11.44 -8.03 20.41
CA TYR A 436 12.25 -7.69 19.24
C TYR A 436 13.25 -6.60 19.65
N LEU A 437 14.53 -6.87 19.44
CA LEU A 437 15.64 -5.99 19.80
C LEU A 437 16.38 -5.58 18.52
N ASN A 438 16.34 -4.28 18.20
CA ASN A 438 16.85 -3.72 16.94
C ASN A 438 17.96 -2.68 17.18
#